data_8e61e27d9d45e49b4f3c6cdc78c0282f
#
_entry.id   8e61e27d9d45e49b4f3c6cdc78c0282f
#
_cell.length_a   1.000
_cell.length_b   1.000
_cell.length_c   1.000
_cell.angle_alpha   90.00
_cell.angle_beta   90.00
_cell.angle_gamma   90.00
#
_symmetry.space_group_name_H-M   'P 1'
#
loop_
_entity.id
_entity.type
_entity.pdbx_description
1 polymer ?
#
loop_
_entity_poly.entity_id
_entity_poly.type
_entity_poly.pdbx_seq_one_letter_code
_entity_poly.pdbx_strand_id
1 'polypeptide(L)'
;MAKKEAAKTVETKTVNTGFVDNVEALEEKMKEMREAQKIFATFTQEQVDKIFYEAAMAANKQRIPLARLAVEETQRGILEDKVIKNHYAAEYIYNAYKDTKTCGVVEEDKAFGIKKIAEPIGL
;
A
#
# COMPACT_ATOMS: atom_id res chain seq x y z
N MET A 1 -26.30 24.72 -17.71
CA MET A 1 -26.33 24.59 -16.23
C MET A 1 -25.41 23.48 -15.83
N ALA A 2 -24.20 23.82 -15.41
CA ALA A 2 -23.17 22.85 -15.02
C ALA A 2 -23.30 22.53 -13.53
N LYS A 3 -23.56 21.28 -13.19
CA LYS A 3 -23.52 20.78 -11.80
C LYS A 3 -22.06 20.67 -11.35
N LYS A 4 -21.67 21.52 -10.40
CA LYS A 4 -20.43 21.36 -9.61
C LYS A 4 -20.61 20.17 -8.68
N GLU A 5 -19.92 19.09 -8.95
CA GLU A 5 -19.74 18.00 -8.00
C GLU A 5 -18.68 18.42 -6.97
N ALA A 6 -19.13 18.50 -5.72
CA ALA A 6 -18.26 18.86 -4.59
C ALA A 6 -17.35 17.67 -4.25
N ALA A 7 -16.06 17.83 -4.45
CA ALA A 7 -15.06 16.91 -3.94
C ALA A 7 -15.16 16.87 -2.39
N LYS A 8 -15.57 15.73 -1.84
CA LYS A 8 -15.50 15.45 -0.41
C LYS A 8 -14.03 15.37 -0.01
N THR A 9 -13.56 16.41 0.67
CA THR A 9 -12.26 16.40 1.35
C THR A 9 -12.33 15.34 2.44
N VAL A 10 -11.58 14.26 2.28
CA VAL A 10 -11.39 13.27 3.35
C VAL A 10 -10.49 13.92 4.38
N GLU A 11 -11.05 14.30 5.53
CA GLU A 11 -10.26 14.70 6.70
C GLU A 11 -9.41 13.51 7.13
N THR A 12 -8.11 13.62 6.94
CA THR A 12 -7.13 12.69 7.51
C THR A 12 -7.16 12.83 9.02
N LYS A 13 -7.92 11.96 9.69
CA LYS A 13 -7.81 11.77 11.14
C LYS A 13 -6.36 11.40 11.43
N THR A 14 -5.71 12.18 12.27
CA THR A 14 -4.40 11.83 12.85
C THR A 14 -4.48 10.46 13.47
N VAL A 15 -3.79 9.51 12.88
CA VAL A 15 -3.68 8.14 13.43
C VAL A 15 -3.01 8.27 14.79
N ASN A 16 -3.71 7.87 15.83
CA ASN A 16 -3.15 7.81 17.17
C ASN A 16 -2.07 6.72 17.19
N THR A 17 -0.79 7.12 17.12
CA THR A 17 0.37 6.21 17.18
C THR A 17 0.66 5.75 18.60
N GLY A 18 -0.38 5.60 19.44
CA GLY A 18 -0.26 5.07 20.79
C GLY A 18 0.38 3.68 20.78
N PHE A 19 1.25 3.46 21.74
CA PHE A 19 1.91 2.17 21.93
C PHE A 19 0.84 1.12 22.29
N VAL A 20 0.82 -0.02 21.59
CA VAL A 20 -0.12 -1.12 21.81
C VAL A 20 0.59 -2.16 22.69
N ASP A 21 0.31 -2.15 23.99
CA ASP A 21 0.97 -2.98 25.00
C ASP A 21 0.01 -3.87 25.81
N ASN A 22 -1.29 -3.79 25.53
CA ASN A 22 -2.32 -4.58 26.16
C ASN A 22 -3.40 -5.02 25.17
N VAL A 23 -4.25 -5.96 25.59
CA VAL A 23 -5.27 -6.57 24.72
C VAL A 23 -6.33 -5.55 24.28
N GLU A 24 -6.75 -4.69 25.18
CA GLU A 24 -7.78 -3.69 24.93
C GLU A 24 -7.32 -2.67 23.88
N ALA A 25 -6.07 -2.21 23.97
CA ALA A 25 -5.46 -1.31 22.97
C ALA A 25 -5.30 -2.00 21.61
N LEU A 26 -4.98 -3.30 21.60
CA LEU A 26 -4.91 -4.10 20.38
C LEU A 26 -6.29 -4.23 19.72
N GLU A 27 -7.33 -4.56 20.48
CA GLU A 27 -8.70 -4.69 19.97
C GLU A 27 -9.21 -3.37 19.36
N GLU A 28 -8.96 -2.24 20.02
CA GLU A 28 -9.33 -0.93 19.48
C GLU A 28 -8.56 -0.61 18.19
N LYS A 29 -7.26 -0.91 18.16
CA LYS A 29 -6.45 -0.74 16.94
C LYS A 29 -6.93 -1.64 15.79
N MET A 30 -7.26 -2.88 16.07
CA MET A 30 -7.83 -3.82 15.08
C MET A 30 -9.17 -3.33 14.53
N LYS A 31 -10.01 -2.74 15.38
CA LYS A 31 -11.28 -2.16 14.95
C LYS A 31 -11.07 -0.96 14.02
N GLU A 32 -10.16 -0.05 14.37
CA GLU A 32 -9.76 1.07 13.53
C GLU A 32 -9.25 0.61 12.16
N MET A 33 -8.38 -0.40 12.14
CA MET A 33 -7.84 -0.97 10.90
C MET A 33 -8.91 -1.63 10.04
N ARG A 34 -9.90 -2.31 10.63
CA ARG A 34 -11.03 -2.89 9.89
C ARG A 34 -11.88 -1.83 9.22
N GLU A 35 -12.12 -0.69 9.89
CA GLU A 35 -12.85 0.42 9.27
C GLU A 35 -12.03 1.04 8.11
N ALA A 36 -10.72 1.22 8.29
CA ALA A 36 -9.83 1.68 7.22
C ALA A 36 -9.83 0.70 6.02
N GLN A 37 -9.83 -0.60 6.27
CA GLN A 37 -9.91 -1.61 5.21
C GLN A 37 -11.23 -1.55 4.43
N LYS A 38 -12.37 -1.32 5.09
CA LYS A 38 -13.66 -1.15 4.41
C LYS A 38 -13.62 0.04 3.46
N ILE A 39 -12.99 1.14 3.87
CA ILE A 39 -12.80 2.32 3.02
C ILE A 39 -11.89 1.98 1.84
N PHE A 40 -10.76 1.31 2.08
CA PHE A 40 -9.82 0.90 1.05
C PHE A 40 -10.46 -0.04 0.02
N ALA A 41 -11.33 -0.95 0.44
CA ALA A 41 -12.05 -1.85 -0.45
C ALA A 41 -12.95 -1.14 -1.47
N THR A 42 -13.27 0.14 -1.26
CA THR A 42 -14.05 0.97 -2.21
C THR A 42 -13.18 1.75 -3.21
N PHE A 43 -11.86 1.65 -3.12
CA PHE A 43 -10.95 2.42 -3.96
C PHE A 43 -10.97 1.94 -5.42
N THR A 44 -10.85 2.89 -6.33
CA THR A 44 -10.72 2.63 -7.77
C THR A 44 -9.30 2.19 -8.11
N GLN A 45 -9.11 1.59 -9.28
CA GLN A 45 -7.77 1.25 -9.78
C GLN A 45 -6.83 2.46 -9.79
N GLU A 46 -7.28 3.63 -10.25
CA GLU A 46 -6.49 4.86 -10.27
C GLU A 46 -6.01 5.28 -8.87
N GLN A 47 -6.87 5.12 -7.86
CA GLN A 47 -6.50 5.44 -6.48
C GLN A 47 -5.46 4.48 -5.94
N VAL A 48 -5.59 3.19 -6.23
CA VAL A 48 -4.63 2.16 -5.82
C VAL A 48 -3.30 2.34 -6.56
N ASP A 49 -3.33 2.62 -7.86
CA ASP A 49 -2.12 2.88 -8.66
C ASP A 49 -1.36 4.08 -8.14
N LYS A 50 -2.06 5.15 -7.76
CA LYS A 50 -1.45 6.32 -7.13
C LYS A 50 -0.79 5.98 -5.80
N ILE A 51 -1.44 5.19 -4.95
CA ILE A 51 -0.86 4.74 -3.67
C ILE A 51 0.39 3.91 -3.93
N PHE A 52 0.35 2.99 -4.88
CA PHE A 52 1.49 2.15 -5.25
C PHE A 52 2.67 3.00 -5.74
N TYR A 53 2.41 3.97 -6.60
CA TYR A 53 3.43 4.92 -7.08
C TYR A 53 4.06 5.70 -5.93
N GLU A 54 3.26 6.37 -5.11
CA GLU A 54 3.75 7.22 -4.03
C GLU A 54 4.56 6.41 -3.00
N ALA A 55 4.09 5.21 -2.64
CA ALA A 55 4.79 4.32 -1.72
C ALA A 55 6.13 3.85 -2.31
N ALA A 56 6.14 3.43 -3.56
CA ALA A 56 7.36 2.97 -4.24
C ALA A 56 8.38 4.10 -4.38
N MET A 57 7.96 5.30 -4.76
CA MET A 57 8.85 6.45 -4.91
C MET A 57 9.37 6.96 -3.56
N ALA A 58 8.55 6.97 -2.52
CA ALA A 58 8.99 7.29 -1.17
C ALA A 58 10.06 6.30 -0.67
N ALA A 59 9.82 5.00 -0.85
CA ALA A 59 10.78 3.96 -0.49
C ALA A 59 12.09 4.08 -1.30
N ASN A 60 12.01 4.31 -2.61
CA ASN A 60 13.17 4.48 -3.47
C ASN A 60 14.00 5.72 -3.08
N LYS A 61 13.35 6.83 -2.76
CA LYS A 61 14.02 8.05 -2.27
C LYS A 61 14.80 7.80 -0.98
N GLN A 62 14.31 6.92 -0.13
CA GLN A 62 14.92 6.57 1.15
C GLN A 62 15.82 5.32 1.09
N ARG A 63 16.11 4.77 -0.10
CA ARG A 63 16.85 3.51 -0.25
C ARG A 63 18.24 3.50 0.42
N ILE A 64 18.95 4.62 0.36
CA ILE A 64 20.29 4.73 0.97
C ILE A 64 20.23 4.89 2.48
N PRO A 65 19.45 5.87 3.04
CA PRO A 65 19.31 5.99 4.49
C PRO A 65 18.80 4.71 5.15
N LEU A 66 17.78 4.06 4.57
CA LEU A 66 17.24 2.81 5.10
C LEU A 66 18.24 1.64 5.02
N ALA A 67 19.05 1.56 3.97
CA ALA A 67 20.11 0.55 3.88
C ALA A 67 21.17 0.73 4.96
N ARG A 68 21.57 1.98 5.24
CA ARG A 68 22.54 2.32 6.29
C ARG A 68 21.98 1.95 7.67
N LEU A 69 20.78 2.40 7.98
CA LEU A 69 20.11 2.09 9.24
C LEU A 69 20.00 0.58 9.47
N ALA A 70 19.62 -0.17 8.42
CA ALA A 70 19.50 -1.63 8.51
C ALA A 70 20.84 -2.33 8.79
N VAL A 71 21.97 -1.83 8.25
CA VAL A 71 23.29 -2.39 8.56
C VAL A 71 23.72 -2.03 9.98
N GLU A 72 23.53 -0.78 10.38
CA GLU A 72 23.87 -0.29 11.72
C GLU A 72 23.09 -1.04 12.81
N GLU A 73 21.79 -1.23 12.63
CA GLU A 73 20.91 -1.88 13.59
C GLU A 73 21.12 -3.39 13.68
N THR A 74 21.26 -4.05 12.53
CA THR A 74 21.29 -5.52 12.49
C THR A 74 22.69 -6.12 12.42
N GLN A 75 23.70 -5.32 12.09
CA GLN A 75 25.08 -5.78 11.80
C GLN A 75 25.12 -6.89 10.74
N ARG A 76 24.15 -6.92 9.81
CA ARG A 76 24.03 -7.97 8.79
C ARG A 76 24.11 -7.39 7.38
N GLY A 77 24.93 -8.01 6.54
CA GLY A 77 25.13 -7.63 5.15
C GLY A 77 25.99 -6.37 5.01
N ILE A 78 26.16 -5.94 3.77
CA ILE A 78 26.92 -4.75 3.40
C ILE A 78 26.01 -3.66 2.83
N LEU A 79 26.43 -2.42 3.00
CA LEU A 79 25.61 -1.25 2.65
C LEU A 79 25.22 -1.22 1.17
N GLU A 80 26.19 -1.48 0.31
CA GLU A 80 26.03 -1.39 -1.15
C GLU A 80 24.98 -2.38 -1.65
N ASP A 81 25.02 -3.63 -1.21
CA ASP A 81 24.05 -4.65 -1.57
C ASP A 81 22.64 -4.33 -1.06
N LYS A 82 22.55 -3.76 0.15
CA LYS A 82 21.25 -3.32 0.70
C LYS A 82 20.66 -2.14 -0.08
N VAL A 83 21.48 -1.23 -0.59
CA VAL A 83 21.03 -0.14 -1.47
C VAL A 83 20.47 -0.71 -2.77
N ILE A 84 21.19 -1.65 -3.41
CA ILE A 84 20.75 -2.33 -4.62
C ILE A 84 19.43 -3.08 -4.37
N LYS A 85 19.37 -3.83 -3.29
CA LYS A 85 18.15 -4.55 -2.89
C LYS A 85 16.95 -3.61 -2.69
N ASN A 86 17.14 -2.50 -1.99
CA ASN A 86 16.08 -1.53 -1.73
C ASN A 86 15.62 -0.84 -3.04
N HIS A 87 16.56 -0.52 -3.94
CA HIS A 87 16.23 0.01 -5.26
C HIS A 87 15.42 -1.00 -6.08
N TYR A 88 15.84 -2.26 -6.11
CA TYR A 88 15.11 -3.33 -6.79
C TYR A 88 13.69 -3.47 -6.24
N ALA A 89 13.55 -3.56 -4.91
CA ALA A 89 12.25 -3.74 -4.26
C ALA A 89 11.29 -2.55 -4.47
N ALA A 90 11.81 -1.34 -4.60
CA ALA A 90 11.00 -0.14 -4.81
C ALA A 90 10.75 0.11 -6.31
N GLU A 91 11.77 0.58 -7.03
CA GLU A 91 11.61 1.10 -8.39
C GLU A 91 11.45 -0.01 -9.43
N TYR A 92 12.25 -1.08 -9.35
CA TYR A 92 12.19 -2.16 -10.34
C TYR A 92 10.85 -2.91 -10.24
N ILE A 93 10.42 -3.26 -9.03
CA ILE A 93 9.14 -3.94 -8.80
C ILE A 93 7.97 -3.03 -9.22
N TYR A 94 8.02 -1.73 -8.89
CA TYR A 94 7.01 -0.79 -9.36
C TYR A 94 6.89 -0.80 -10.88
N ASN A 95 8.01 -0.64 -11.60
CA ASN A 95 7.99 -0.63 -13.08
C ASN A 95 7.51 -1.95 -13.70
N ALA A 96 7.76 -3.09 -13.03
CA ALA A 96 7.29 -4.39 -13.50
C ALA A 96 5.77 -4.58 -13.35
N TYR A 97 5.15 -3.95 -12.34
CA TYR A 97 3.75 -4.23 -11.97
C TYR A 97 2.80 -3.03 -12.04
N LYS A 98 3.28 -1.82 -12.36
CA LYS A 98 2.47 -0.59 -12.38
C LYS A 98 1.23 -0.64 -13.28
N ASP A 99 1.26 -1.46 -14.32
CA ASP A 99 0.16 -1.62 -15.27
C ASP A 99 -0.73 -2.85 -14.96
N THR A 100 -0.49 -3.51 -13.82
CA THR A 100 -1.24 -4.70 -13.43
C THR A 100 -2.60 -4.30 -12.84
N LYS A 101 -3.66 -4.90 -13.37
CA LYS A 101 -5.01 -4.70 -12.85
C LYS A 101 -5.17 -5.41 -11.51
N THR A 102 -5.51 -4.67 -10.47
CA THR A 102 -5.56 -5.14 -9.07
C THR A 102 -6.90 -4.88 -8.37
N CYS A 103 -7.87 -4.26 -9.08
CA CYS A 103 -9.19 -3.96 -8.54
C CYS A 103 -10.30 -4.50 -9.42
N GLY A 104 -11.32 -5.09 -8.81
CA GLY A 104 -12.51 -5.57 -9.48
C GLY A 104 -12.24 -6.77 -10.40
N VAL A 105 -12.96 -6.86 -11.51
CA VAL A 105 -12.81 -7.98 -12.47
C VAL A 105 -11.49 -7.86 -13.21
N VAL A 106 -10.56 -8.76 -12.94
CA VAL A 106 -9.22 -8.81 -13.56
C VAL A 106 -9.26 -9.53 -14.90
N GLU A 107 -9.99 -10.63 -14.96
CA GLU A 107 -10.12 -11.48 -16.14
C GLU A 107 -11.53 -12.08 -16.22
N GLU A 108 -12.07 -12.21 -17.42
CA GLU A 108 -13.36 -12.87 -17.67
C GLU A 108 -13.21 -13.88 -18.81
N ASP A 109 -13.45 -15.14 -18.51
CA ASP A 109 -13.57 -16.21 -19.50
C ASP A 109 -15.07 -16.48 -19.76
N LYS A 110 -15.57 -15.93 -20.84
CA LYS A 110 -16.98 -16.06 -21.22
C LYS A 110 -17.35 -17.45 -21.69
N ALA A 111 -16.40 -18.22 -22.21
CA ALA A 111 -16.65 -19.58 -22.72
C ALA A 111 -16.93 -20.55 -21.56
N PHE A 112 -16.21 -20.39 -20.47
CA PHE A 112 -16.38 -21.21 -19.24
C PHE A 112 -17.20 -20.53 -18.14
N GLY A 113 -17.63 -19.28 -18.35
CA GLY A 113 -18.41 -18.53 -17.34
C GLY A 113 -17.61 -18.16 -16.08
N ILE A 114 -16.28 -18.03 -16.20
CA ILE A 114 -15.38 -17.77 -15.08
C ILE A 114 -15.00 -16.29 -15.03
N LYS A 115 -15.08 -15.69 -13.83
CA LYS A 115 -14.53 -14.35 -13.56
C LYS A 115 -13.48 -14.43 -12.45
N LYS A 116 -12.31 -13.84 -12.71
CA LYS A 116 -11.31 -13.60 -11.66
C LYS A 116 -11.52 -12.19 -11.12
N ILE A 117 -11.76 -12.08 -9.83
CA ILE A 117 -12.00 -10.81 -9.15
C ILE A 117 -10.87 -10.58 -8.16
N ALA A 118 -10.25 -9.39 -8.22
CA ALA A 118 -9.27 -8.97 -7.24
C ALA A 118 -9.95 -8.13 -6.17
N GLU A 119 -9.73 -8.51 -4.92
CA GLU A 119 -10.21 -7.79 -3.73
C GLU A 119 -9.10 -7.67 -2.69
N PRO A 120 -9.17 -6.70 -1.76
CA PRO A 120 -8.23 -6.62 -0.64
C PRO A 120 -8.25 -7.91 0.18
N ILE A 121 -7.05 -8.39 0.55
CA ILE A 121 -6.91 -9.67 1.24
C ILE A 121 -7.53 -9.69 2.65
N GLY A 122 -7.66 -8.54 3.27
CA GLY A 122 -8.14 -8.40 4.64
C GLY A 122 -7.06 -8.00 5.64
N LEU A 123 -7.40 -8.12 6.91
CA LEU A 123 -6.53 -7.90 8.05
C LEU A 123 -6.17 -9.24 8.69
#